data_8e85f188b6d21fdcf8fe7135939f7aaf
#
_entry.id   8e85f188b6d21fdcf8fe7135939f7aaf
#
_cell.length_a   1.000
_cell.length_b   1.000
_cell.length_c   1.000
_cell.angle_alpha   90.00
_cell.angle_beta   90.00
_cell.angle_gamma   90.00
#
_symmetry.space_group_name_H-M   'P 1'
#
loop_
_entity.id
_entity.type
_entity.pdbx_description
1 polymer ?
#
loop_
_entity_poly.entity_id
_entity_poly.type
_entity_poly.pdbx_seq_one_letter_code
_entity_poly.pdbx_strand_id
1 'polypeptide(L)'
;MTKSTYFLFIALTILFTHCKKEENKNFVLKGSVTDARSNAALNNVNILVEQQLLEGGSFGGFFSTAGSATTSGGGSYRVEWDNANIVEARVTGSLAGYITRVYNLSASAFQPGDEISQNLSLYPEANIQVNLSKTGVVPNATQLNFRFENAEFDCLCCNNNWRNITSSVTDSTYECRVYGDTWLKYRYEVVNPGETVFMRDSIFCGRNNLSILNIQW
;
A
#
# COMPACT_ATOMS: atom_id res chain seq x y z
N MET A 1 58.11 -41.82 32.32
CA MET A 1 57.56 -41.35 31.05
C MET A 1 56.03 -41.43 31.03
N THR A 2 55.29 -40.92 32.05
CA THR A 2 53.85 -41.10 32.14
C THR A 2 53.05 -39.76 32.49
N LYS A 3 53.70 -38.67 32.69
CA LYS A 3 53.03 -37.38 33.01
C LYS A 3 52.74 -36.51 31.78
N SER A 4 53.39 -36.74 30.65
CA SER A 4 53.21 -35.95 29.42
C SER A 4 51.98 -36.35 28.59
N THR A 5 51.55 -37.61 28.70
CA THR A 5 50.41 -38.14 27.91
C THR A 5 49.03 -37.68 28.44
N TYR A 6 48.92 -37.42 29.73
CA TYR A 6 47.70 -36.94 30.35
C TYR A 6 47.39 -35.47 29.99
N PHE A 7 48.41 -34.65 29.78
CA PHE A 7 48.25 -33.25 29.42
C PHE A 7 47.72 -33.09 27.98
N LEU A 8 48.12 -34.01 27.09
CA LEU A 8 47.66 -34.00 25.68
C LEU A 8 46.19 -34.41 25.55
N PHE A 9 45.70 -35.31 26.41
CA PHE A 9 44.29 -35.73 26.40
C PHE A 9 43.35 -34.68 26.95
N ILE A 10 43.76 -33.90 27.98
CA ILE A 10 42.95 -32.81 28.55
C ILE A 10 42.89 -31.63 27.59
N ALA A 11 43.92 -31.33 26.82
CA ALA A 11 43.91 -30.27 25.82
C ALA A 11 42.97 -30.59 24.63
N LEU A 12 42.86 -31.88 24.27
CA LEU A 12 42.00 -32.31 23.14
C LEU A 12 40.49 -32.27 23.47
N THR A 13 40.13 -32.45 24.76
CA THR A 13 38.71 -32.41 25.18
C THR A 13 38.14 -31.00 25.25
N ILE A 14 38.94 -29.95 25.36
CA ILE A 14 38.48 -28.55 25.40
C ILE A 14 38.12 -28.03 24.01
N LEU A 15 38.61 -28.67 22.92
CA LEU A 15 38.32 -28.22 21.55
C LEU A 15 36.92 -28.59 21.05
N PHE A 16 36.17 -29.45 21.74
CA PHE A 16 34.84 -29.89 21.28
C PHE A 16 33.66 -29.17 21.96
N THR A 17 33.89 -28.22 22.86
CA THR A 17 32.80 -27.55 23.59
C THR A 17 32.35 -26.25 22.93
N HIS A 18 32.77 -25.91 21.71
CA HIS A 18 32.42 -24.67 21.03
C HIS A 18 31.43 -24.85 19.84
N CYS A 19 30.63 -25.91 19.85
CA CYS A 19 29.41 -25.87 19.06
C CYS A 19 28.38 -24.97 19.83
N LYS A 20 28.48 -23.65 19.67
CA LYS A 20 27.35 -22.79 19.96
C LYS A 20 26.27 -23.24 18.99
N LYS A 21 25.21 -23.87 19.53
CA LYS A 21 23.94 -23.99 18.86
C LYS A 21 23.57 -22.55 18.45
N GLU A 22 23.53 -22.29 17.14
CA GLU A 22 23.04 -21.00 16.66
C GLU A 22 21.65 -20.83 17.27
N GLU A 23 21.50 -19.87 18.15
CA GLU A 23 20.19 -19.47 18.62
C GLU A 23 19.42 -19.07 17.35
N ASN A 24 18.31 -19.73 17.09
CA ASN A 24 17.35 -19.33 16.03
C ASN A 24 16.91 -17.91 16.39
N LYS A 25 17.58 -16.94 15.79
CA LYS A 25 17.25 -15.53 16.03
C LYS A 25 16.03 -15.20 15.17
N ASN A 26 15.00 -14.71 15.83
CA ASN A 26 13.78 -14.27 15.16
C ASN A 26 14.04 -13.11 14.18
N PHE A 27 13.20 -12.98 13.18
CA PHE A 27 13.12 -11.76 12.38
C PHE A 27 12.39 -10.67 13.13
N VAL A 28 12.85 -9.45 12.96
CA VAL A 28 12.25 -8.26 13.56
C VAL A 28 12.03 -7.21 12.48
N LEU A 29 10.78 -6.80 12.30
CA LEU A 29 10.41 -5.65 11.48
C LEU A 29 9.95 -4.51 12.39
N LYS A 30 10.56 -3.34 12.23
CA LYS A 30 10.19 -2.13 12.98
C LYS A 30 10.06 -0.93 12.06
N GLY A 31 9.36 0.09 12.51
CA GLY A 31 9.21 1.32 11.75
C GLY A 31 8.20 2.26 12.38
N SER A 32 7.84 3.26 11.61
CA SER A 32 6.78 4.21 11.94
C SER A 32 5.77 4.32 10.81
N VAL A 33 4.56 4.72 11.17
CA VAL A 33 3.48 5.01 10.20
C VAL A 33 3.10 6.48 10.31
N THR A 34 3.03 7.14 9.15
CA THR A 34 2.66 8.55 9.05
C THR A 34 1.51 8.77 8.07
N ASP A 35 0.79 9.84 8.28
CA ASP A 35 -0.15 10.39 7.31
C ASP A 35 0.65 10.98 6.13
N ALA A 36 0.38 10.53 4.93
CA ALA A 36 1.13 10.92 3.72
C ALA A 36 0.92 12.39 3.30
N ARG A 37 -0.09 13.07 3.85
CA ARG A 37 -0.39 14.49 3.55
C ARG A 37 0.19 15.43 4.59
N SER A 38 0.03 15.10 5.87
CA SER A 38 0.45 15.96 6.99
C SER A 38 1.78 15.57 7.62
N ASN A 39 2.32 14.39 7.30
CA ASN A 39 3.46 13.74 7.97
C ASN A 39 3.23 13.49 9.48
N ALA A 40 2.00 13.63 9.96
CA ALA A 40 1.65 13.33 11.33
C ALA A 40 1.76 11.82 11.60
N ALA A 41 2.25 11.46 12.77
CA ALA A 41 2.32 10.06 13.20
C ALA A 41 0.91 9.47 13.37
N LEU A 42 0.71 8.23 12.89
CA LEU A 42 -0.57 7.53 12.96
C LEU A 42 -0.53 6.43 14.02
N ASN A 43 -1.35 6.57 15.04
CA ASN A 43 -1.58 5.56 16.06
C ASN A 43 -2.73 4.64 15.68
N ASN A 44 -2.78 3.45 16.29
CA ASN A 44 -3.81 2.43 16.07
C ASN A 44 -3.88 1.91 14.62
N VAL A 45 -2.80 2.03 13.86
CA VAL A 45 -2.69 1.39 12.54
C VAL A 45 -2.46 -0.10 12.76
N ASN A 46 -3.27 -0.94 12.14
CA ASN A 46 -3.03 -2.38 12.10
C ASN A 46 -1.91 -2.68 11.10
N ILE A 47 -0.87 -3.31 11.59
CA ILE A 47 0.28 -3.78 10.81
C ILE A 47 0.15 -5.30 10.69
N LEU A 48 0.11 -5.80 9.47
CA LEU A 48 0.13 -7.22 9.16
C LEU A 48 1.39 -7.53 8.35
N VAL A 49 2.18 -8.49 8.81
CA VAL A 49 3.32 -9.03 8.07
C VAL A 49 2.94 -10.40 7.54
N GLU A 50 3.12 -10.58 6.25
CA GLU A 50 2.88 -11.84 5.57
C GLU A 50 4.16 -12.27 4.85
N GLN A 51 4.37 -13.57 4.76
CA GLN A 51 5.56 -14.16 4.14
C GLN A 51 5.19 -15.31 3.21
N GLN A 52 6.02 -15.49 2.20
CA GLN A 52 6.00 -16.66 1.34
C GLN A 52 7.24 -17.49 1.64
N LEU A 53 7.04 -18.76 1.94
CA LEU A 53 8.12 -19.68 2.37
C LEU A 53 8.56 -20.59 1.24
N LEU A 54 9.84 -20.99 1.30
CA LEU A 54 10.38 -22.09 0.51
C LEU A 54 10.20 -23.38 1.31
N GLU A 55 9.27 -24.23 0.90
CA GLU A 55 8.99 -25.52 1.53
C GLU A 55 9.38 -26.66 0.59
N GLY A 56 10.29 -27.54 1.05
CA GLY A 56 10.70 -28.74 0.29
C GLY A 56 11.29 -28.46 -1.09
N GLY A 57 11.88 -27.28 -1.32
CA GLY A 57 12.43 -26.86 -2.63
C GLY A 57 11.40 -26.35 -3.63
N SER A 58 10.14 -26.25 -3.24
CA SER A 58 9.06 -25.62 -4.03
C SER A 58 8.62 -24.30 -3.42
N PHE A 59 8.31 -23.34 -4.27
CA PHE A 59 7.67 -22.09 -3.83
C PHE A 59 6.25 -22.38 -3.39
N GLY A 60 5.95 -22.15 -2.11
CA GLY A 60 4.56 -22.06 -1.64
C GLY A 60 3.91 -20.87 -2.37
N GLY A 61 2.88 -21.12 -3.20
CA GLY A 61 2.24 -20.09 -4.03
C GLY A 61 1.43 -19.06 -3.24
N PHE A 62 1.42 -19.11 -1.90
CA PHE A 62 0.55 -18.29 -1.06
C PHE A 62 1.35 -17.58 0.04
N PHE A 63 0.89 -16.36 0.36
CA PHE A 63 1.36 -15.65 1.55
C PHE A 63 0.65 -16.21 2.79
N SER A 64 1.43 -16.46 3.83
CA SER A 64 0.95 -16.81 5.18
C SER A 64 1.25 -15.68 6.15
N THR A 65 0.42 -15.50 7.16
CA THR A 65 0.65 -14.52 8.21
C THR A 65 1.91 -14.91 9.01
N ALA A 66 2.87 -13.98 9.07
CA ALA A 66 4.08 -14.11 9.87
C ALA A 66 3.88 -13.47 11.25
N GLY A 67 3.24 -12.30 11.31
CA GLY A 67 2.97 -11.60 12.55
C GLY A 67 2.14 -10.34 12.34
N SER A 68 1.75 -9.72 13.44
CA SER A 68 0.99 -8.47 13.42
C SER A 68 1.33 -7.58 14.63
N ALA A 69 1.07 -6.29 14.48
CA ALA A 69 1.17 -5.30 15.54
C ALA A 69 0.16 -4.17 15.32
N THR A 70 0.01 -3.33 16.33
CA THR A 70 -0.73 -2.07 16.20
C THR A 70 0.21 -0.93 16.57
N THR A 71 0.21 0.16 15.79
CA THR A 71 1.06 1.31 16.09
C THR A 71 0.64 1.96 17.40
N SER A 72 1.64 2.37 18.20
CA SER A 72 1.47 3.06 19.48
C SER A 72 1.92 4.53 19.37
N GLY A 73 2.13 5.18 20.52
CA GLY A 73 2.51 6.59 20.58
C GLY A 73 3.66 6.96 19.65
N GLY A 74 3.44 7.98 18.81
CA GLY A 74 4.39 8.37 17.78
C GLY A 74 4.35 7.52 16.51
N GLY A 75 3.31 6.67 16.32
CA GLY A 75 3.11 5.85 15.12
C GLY A 75 4.09 4.69 15.00
N SER A 76 4.85 4.35 16.04
CA SER A 76 5.85 3.30 16.00
C SER A 76 5.22 1.90 16.05
N TYR A 77 5.87 0.94 15.40
CA TYR A 77 5.50 -0.47 15.45
C TYR A 77 6.73 -1.39 15.49
N ARG A 78 6.54 -2.60 16.01
CA ARG A 78 7.51 -3.69 16.01
C ARG A 78 6.73 -5.01 15.85
N VAL A 79 7.13 -5.81 14.88
CA VAL A 79 6.63 -7.18 14.67
C VAL A 79 7.82 -8.12 14.76
N GLU A 80 7.65 -9.21 15.47
CA GLU A 80 8.67 -10.25 15.62
C GLU A 80 8.04 -11.60 15.28
N TRP A 81 8.77 -12.44 14.53
CA TRP A 81 8.31 -13.77 14.16
C TRP A 81 9.49 -14.73 13.94
N ASP A 82 9.21 -16.02 13.93
CA ASP A 82 10.20 -17.06 13.85
C ASP A 82 10.99 -17.01 12.55
N ASN A 83 12.28 -17.31 12.65
CA ASN A 83 13.17 -17.43 11.51
C ASN A 83 12.71 -18.59 10.59
N ALA A 84 12.58 -18.31 9.30
CA ALA A 84 12.17 -19.24 8.28
C ALA A 84 12.86 -18.93 6.94
N ASN A 85 12.80 -19.86 5.99
CA ASN A 85 13.33 -19.63 4.64
C ASN A 85 12.33 -18.77 3.83
N ILE A 86 12.43 -17.44 3.99
CA ILE A 86 11.57 -16.47 3.33
C ILE A 86 12.02 -16.27 1.88
N VAL A 87 11.08 -16.36 0.95
CA VAL A 87 11.26 -16.04 -0.47
C VAL A 87 10.82 -14.60 -0.73
N GLU A 88 9.69 -14.22 -0.15
CA GLU A 88 9.10 -12.89 -0.27
C GLU A 88 8.35 -12.57 1.03
N ALA A 89 8.34 -11.30 1.41
CA ALA A 89 7.51 -10.83 2.50
C ALA A 89 6.85 -9.51 2.11
N ARG A 90 5.74 -9.20 2.76
CA ARG A 90 5.06 -7.93 2.61
C ARG A 90 4.51 -7.43 3.94
N VAL A 91 4.47 -6.13 4.09
CA VAL A 91 3.84 -5.48 5.23
C VAL A 91 2.65 -4.66 4.75
N THR A 92 1.51 -4.87 5.39
CA THR A 92 0.27 -4.15 5.12
C THR A 92 -0.03 -3.24 6.30
N GLY A 93 -0.25 -1.95 6.02
CA GLY A 93 -0.77 -0.98 6.99
C GLY A 93 -2.23 -0.66 6.68
N SER A 94 -3.12 -0.75 7.69
CA SER A 94 -4.53 -0.41 7.55
C SER A 94 -5.06 0.37 8.75
N LEU A 95 -5.84 1.41 8.48
CA LEU A 95 -6.50 2.26 9.47
C LEU A 95 -7.82 2.76 8.89
N ALA A 96 -8.88 2.82 9.69
CA ALA A 96 -10.15 3.38 9.27
C ALA A 96 -9.99 4.84 8.80
N GLY A 97 -10.58 5.20 7.67
CA GLY A 97 -10.43 6.53 7.04
C GLY A 97 -9.14 6.72 6.25
N TYR A 98 -8.37 5.67 6.04
CA TYR A 98 -7.16 5.66 5.22
C TYR A 98 -7.19 4.54 4.19
N ILE A 99 -6.55 4.77 3.07
CA ILE A 99 -6.35 3.73 2.04
C ILE A 99 -5.32 2.72 2.56
N THR A 100 -5.71 1.44 2.59
CA THR A 100 -4.80 0.35 2.94
C THR A 100 -3.63 0.27 1.96
N ARG A 101 -2.42 0.16 2.46
CA ARG A 101 -1.19 0.09 1.65
C ARG A 101 -0.42 -1.19 1.95
N VAL A 102 0.11 -1.78 0.88
CA VAL A 102 0.99 -2.95 0.93
C VAL A 102 2.38 -2.55 0.45
N TYR A 103 3.40 -2.95 1.18
CA TYR A 103 4.81 -2.72 0.85
C TYR A 103 5.51 -4.07 0.78
N ASN A 104 6.07 -4.37 -0.38
CA ASN A 104 6.86 -5.60 -0.56
C ASN A 104 8.24 -5.42 0.05
N LEU A 105 8.71 -6.44 0.73
CA LEU A 105 10.01 -6.50 1.39
C LEU A 105 10.88 -7.50 0.65
N SER A 106 12.11 -7.10 0.32
CA SER A 106 13.06 -8.01 -0.35
C SER A 106 13.49 -9.13 0.58
N ALA A 107 13.50 -10.36 0.09
CA ALA A 107 14.03 -11.52 0.83
C ALA A 107 15.48 -11.31 1.29
N SER A 108 16.28 -10.56 0.52
CA SER A 108 17.67 -10.24 0.88
C SER A 108 17.82 -9.37 2.13
N ALA A 109 16.73 -8.71 2.57
CA ALA A 109 16.72 -7.92 3.80
C ALA A 109 16.58 -8.79 5.06
N PHE A 110 16.20 -10.07 4.91
CA PHE A 110 15.95 -10.98 6.04
C PHE A 110 17.19 -11.81 6.35
N GLN A 111 18.07 -11.28 7.19
CA GLN A 111 19.16 -12.05 7.79
C GLN A 111 18.80 -12.40 9.24
N PRO A 112 19.02 -13.65 9.67
CA PRO A 112 18.66 -14.08 11.03
C PRO A 112 19.30 -13.19 12.09
N GLY A 113 18.45 -12.58 12.92
CA GLY A 113 18.87 -11.70 14.00
C GLY A 113 19.07 -10.23 13.63
N ASP A 114 18.85 -9.85 12.36
CA ASP A 114 18.83 -8.45 11.96
C ASP A 114 17.46 -7.81 12.20
N GLU A 115 17.48 -6.51 12.46
CA GLU A 115 16.27 -5.70 12.53
C GLU A 115 16.06 -4.95 11.22
N ILE A 116 14.94 -5.21 10.56
CA ILE A 116 14.55 -4.56 9.31
C ILE A 116 13.77 -3.30 9.66
N SER A 117 14.14 -2.17 9.07
CA SER A 117 13.42 -0.91 9.22
C SER A 117 12.56 -0.64 7.98
N GLN A 118 11.24 -0.51 8.16
CA GLN A 118 10.31 -0.13 7.10
C GLN A 118 9.33 0.92 7.64
N ASN A 119 9.41 2.14 7.13
CA ASN A 119 8.41 3.17 7.41
C ASN A 119 7.28 3.09 6.39
N LEU A 120 6.05 3.33 6.85
CA LEU A 120 4.85 3.32 6.03
C LEU A 120 4.23 4.72 6.00
N SER A 121 3.61 5.05 4.86
CA SER A 121 2.80 6.26 4.71
C SER A 121 1.42 5.88 4.21
N LEU A 122 0.37 6.25 4.95
CA LEU A 122 -1.01 6.00 4.56
C LEU A 122 -1.65 7.29 4.06
N TYR A 123 -2.34 7.22 2.95
CA TYR A 123 -3.13 8.34 2.43
C TYR A 123 -4.53 8.34 3.06
N PRO A 124 -5.03 9.50 3.54
CA PRO A 124 -6.42 9.60 3.96
C PRO A 124 -7.34 9.24 2.81
N GLU A 125 -8.48 8.65 3.13
CA GLU A 125 -9.52 8.30 2.17
C GLU A 125 -10.49 9.47 1.96
N ALA A 126 -11.03 9.61 0.76
CA ALA A 126 -12.17 10.45 0.42
C ALA A 126 -13.02 9.75 -0.65
N ASN A 127 -14.25 10.22 -0.83
CA ASN A 127 -15.13 9.79 -1.91
C ASN A 127 -15.42 10.94 -2.86
N ILE A 128 -15.58 10.63 -4.13
CA ILE A 128 -16.11 11.56 -5.12
C ILE A 128 -17.29 10.95 -5.85
N GLN A 129 -18.38 11.70 -5.94
CA GLN A 129 -19.52 11.40 -6.80
C GLN A 129 -19.45 12.30 -8.03
N VAL A 130 -19.50 11.72 -9.20
CA VAL A 130 -19.52 12.45 -10.47
C VAL A 130 -20.90 12.28 -11.10
N ASN A 131 -21.58 13.40 -11.29
CA ASN A 131 -22.87 13.51 -11.95
C ASN A 131 -22.67 14.14 -13.33
N LEU A 132 -23.00 13.42 -14.39
CA LEU A 132 -22.88 13.85 -15.76
C LEU A 132 -24.29 13.98 -16.33
N SER A 133 -24.71 15.21 -16.66
CA SER A 133 -26.08 15.48 -17.10
C SER A 133 -26.10 16.21 -18.45
N LYS A 134 -26.86 15.66 -19.40
CA LYS A 134 -27.09 16.30 -20.69
C LYS A 134 -28.22 17.34 -20.57
N THR A 135 -27.83 18.60 -20.49
CA THR A 135 -28.77 19.71 -20.29
C THR A 135 -28.97 20.57 -21.55
N GLY A 136 -28.20 20.30 -22.61
CA GLY A 136 -28.23 21.10 -23.83
C GLY A 136 -27.44 22.41 -23.72
N VAL A 137 -26.57 22.56 -22.72
CA VAL A 137 -25.63 23.71 -22.58
C VAL A 137 -24.76 23.81 -23.83
N VAL A 138 -24.36 22.65 -24.40
CA VAL A 138 -23.71 22.59 -25.71
C VAL A 138 -24.72 22.08 -26.73
N PRO A 139 -25.23 22.95 -27.63
CA PRO A 139 -26.20 22.55 -28.64
C PRO A 139 -25.70 21.43 -29.52
N ASN A 140 -26.55 20.47 -29.84
CA ASN A 140 -26.25 19.33 -30.72
C ASN A 140 -25.09 18.44 -30.26
N ALA A 141 -24.74 18.46 -28.97
CA ALA A 141 -23.75 17.57 -28.40
C ALA A 141 -24.09 16.08 -28.65
N THR A 142 -23.18 15.33 -29.20
CA THR A 142 -23.34 13.91 -29.54
C THR A 142 -22.65 12.99 -28.54
N GLN A 143 -21.64 13.48 -27.85
CA GLN A 143 -20.82 12.69 -26.91
C GLN A 143 -20.16 13.59 -25.87
N LEU A 144 -20.04 13.07 -24.64
CA LEU A 144 -19.17 13.57 -23.60
C LEU A 144 -18.06 12.54 -23.35
N ASN A 145 -16.80 12.98 -23.40
CA ASN A 145 -15.66 12.21 -22.93
C ASN A 145 -15.16 12.84 -21.63
N PHE A 146 -15.09 12.07 -20.58
CA PHE A 146 -14.64 12.53 -19.25
C PHE A 146 -13.50 11.64 -18.73
N ARG A 147 -12.52 12.24 -18.03
CA ARG A 147 -11.51 11.50 -17.25
C ARG A 147 -10.94 12.34 -16.12
N PHE A 148 -10.39 11.67 -15.12
CA PHE A 148 -9.43 12.26 -14.19
C PHE A 148 -8.04 12.31 -14.83
N GLU A 149 -7.18 13.24 -14.38
CA GLU A 149 -5.82 13.40 -14.91
C GLU A 149 -4.75 13.00 -13.88
N ASN A 150 -5.05 13.03 -12.59
CA ASN A 150 -4.13 12.70 -11.50
C ASN A 150 -4.75 11.76 -10.45
N ALA A 151 -5.72 10.94 -10.83
CA ALA A 151 -6.13 9.84 -9.96
C ALA A 151 -4.94 8.90 -9.81
N GLU A 152 -4.51 8.69 -8.58
CA GLU A 152 -3.36 7.86 -8.28
C GLU A 152 -3.73 6.37 -8.44
N PHE A 153 -2.95 5.63 -9.23
CA PHE A 153 -3.25 4.27 -9.68
C PHE A 153 -3.26 3.21 -8.58
N ASP A 154 -2.69 3.49 -7.42
CA ASP A 154 -2.70 2.57 -6.29
C ASP A 154 -4.07 2.41 -5.64
N CYS A 155 -5.00 3.29 -5.93
CA CYS A 155 -6.39 3.18 -5.54
C CYS A 155 -7.21 2.64 -6.72
N LEU A 156 -7.73 1.44 -6.63
CA LEU A 156 -8.55 0.79 -7.66
C LEU A 156 -9.90 1.48 -7.95
N CYS A 157 -10.13 2.63 -7.39
CA CYS A 157 -11.44 3.26 -7.27
C CYS A 157 -11.75 4.25 -8.38
N CYS A 158 -10.90 5.25 -8.58
CA CYS A 158 -10.96 6.17 -9.70
C CYS A 158 -9.71 5.99 -10.55
N ASN A 159 -9.86 5.88 -11.84
CA ASN A 159 -8.73 5.77 -12.77
C ASN A 159 -8.74 6.92 -13.79
N ASN A 160 -7.63 7.09 -14.49
CA ASN A 160 -7.48 8.13 -15.50
C ASN A 160 -7.99 7.70 -16.90
N ASN A 161 -8.75 6.61 -16.99
CA ASN A 161 -9.30 6.15 -18.26
C ASN A 161 -10.44 7.06 -18.72
N TRP A 162 -10.56 7.20 -20.02
CA TRP A 162 -11.67 7.91 -20.63
C TRP A 162 -12.99 7.16 -20.40
N ARG A 163 -14.00 7.91 -19.97
CA ARG A 163 -15.39 7.49 -19.94
C ARG A 163 -16.13 8.20 -21.07
N ASN A 164 -16.65 7.44 -22.01
CA ASN A 164 -17.34 7.97 -23.16
C ASN A 164 -18.85 7.79 -22.96
N ILE A 165 -19.58 8.89 -23.00
CA ILE A 165 -21.02 8.93 -22.80
C ILE A 165 -21.66 9.49 -24.06
N THR A 166 -22.49 8.69 -24.69
CA THR A 166 -23.18 9.06 -25.94
C THR A 166 -24.45 9.88 -25.65
N SER A 167 -24.93 10.59 -26.65
CA SER A 167 -26.13 11.44 -26.54
C SER A 167 -27.42 10.71 -26.18
N SER A 168 -27.45 9.38 -26.26
CA SER A 168 -28.59 8.55 -25.83
C SER A 168 -28.71 8.45 -24.30
N VAL A 169 -27.66 8.81 -23.56
CA VAL A 169 -27.64 8.81 -22.09
C VAL A 169 -27.84 10.24 -21.62
N THR A 170 -28.95 10.51 -20.93
CA THR A 170 -29.26 11.85 -20.40
C THR A 170 -28.55 12.15 -19.10
N ASP A 171 -28.44 11.15 -18.23
CA ASP A 171 -27.81 11.27 -16.92
C ASP A 171 -26.99 10.05 -16.59
N SER A 172 -25.84 10.25 -16.01
CA SER A 172 -24.96 9.20 -15.52
C SER A 172 -24.31 9.63 -14.21
N THR A 173 -24.41 8.79 -13.20
CA THR A 173 -23.78 9.04 -11.88
C THR A 173 -22.89 7.84 -11.53
N TYR A 174 -21.72 8.12 -11.01
CA TYR A 174 -20.85 7.10 -10.41
C TYR A 174 -20.10 7.68 -9.22
N GLU A 175 -19.75 6.80 -8.29
CA GLU A 175 -18.99 7.14 -7.09
C GLU A 175 -17.74 6.28 -7.03
N CYS A 176 -16.66 6.86 -6.53
CA CYS A 176 -15.42 6.12 -6.31
C CYS A 176 -14.59 6.74 -5.19
N ARG A 177 -13.72 5.91 -4.59
CA ARG A 177 -12.76 6.37 -3.59
C ARG A 177 -11.58 7.03 -4.26
N VAL A 178 -11.04 8.05 -3.60
CA VAL A 178 -9.84 8.78 -3.99
C VAL A 178 -9.00 9.07 -2.76
N TYR A 179 -7.78 9.52 -2.96
CA TYR A 179 -6.99 10.05 -1.85
C TYR A 179 -7.58 11.35 -1.35
N GLY A 180 -7.73 11.44 -0.04
CA GLY A 180 -8.20 12.64 0.65
C GLY A 180 -7.14 13.74 0.71
N ASP A 181 -7.60 14.95 1.05
CA ASP A 181 -6.81 16.18 1.15
C ASP A 181 -5.99 16.45 -0.12
N THR A 182 -6.63 16.30 -1.28
CA THR A 182 -6.01 16.54 -2.58
C THR A 182 -6.93 17.23 -3.56
N TRP A 183 -6.33 17.97 -4.48
CA TRP A 183 -7.00 18.50 -5.66
C TRP A 183 -6.99 17.45 -6.75
N LEU A 184 -8.15 16.87 -7.04
CA LEU A 184 -8.35 15.93 -8.12
C LEU A 184 -8.62 16.69 -9.41
N LYS A 185 -7.68 16.60 -10.35
CA LYS A 185 -7.76 17.24 -11.67
C LYS A 185 -8.58 16.38 -12.60
N TYR A 186 -9.42 17.03 -13.38
CA TYR A 186 -10.22 16.36 -14.39
C TYR A 186 -10.27 17.17 -15.67
N ARG A 187 -10.59 16.48 -16.75
CA ARG A 187 -10.94 17.10 -18.02
C ARG A 187 -12.12 16.39 -18.66
N TYR A 188 -12.85 17.14 -19.48
CA TYR A 188 -13.85 16.58 -20.33
C TYR A 188 -13.89 17.26 -21.69
N GLU A 189 -14.42 16.55 -22.67
CA GLU A 189 -14.55 16.97 -24.04
C GLU A 189 -16.01 16.76 -24.45
N VAL A 190 -16.67 17.81 -24.88
CA VAL A 190 -18.01 17.73 -25.45
C VAL A 190 -17.89 17.78 -26.97
N VAL A 191 -18.29 16.69 -27.61
CA VAL A 191 -18.23 16.54 -29.07
C VAL A 191 -19.56 16.94 -29.68
N ASN A 192 -19.55 17.90 -30.60
CA ASN A 192 -20.69 18.27 -31.44
C ASN A 192 -20.28 18.21 -32.92
N PRO A 193 -21.23 18.21 -33.89
CA PRO A 193 -20.93 18.26 -35.30
C PRO A 193 -20.15 19.52 -35.68
N GLY A 194 -18.85 19.36 -35.99
CA GLY A 194 -17.99 20.47 -36.46
C GLY A 194 -17.09 21.08 -35.39
N GLU A 195 -17.29 20.80 -34.13
CA GLU A 195 -16.48 21.37 -33.04
C GLU A 195 -16.37 20.42 -31.83
N THR A 196 -15.23 20.47 -31.12
CA THR A 196 -15.07 19.83 -29.82
C THR A 196 -14.70 20.87 -28.79
N VAL A 197 -15.49 20.96 -27.73
CA VAL A 197 -15.25 21.87 -26.61
C VAL A 197 -14.46 21.14 -25.53
N PHE A 198 -13.34 21.71 -25.12
CA PHE A 198 -12.45 21.16 -24.10
C PHE A 198 -12.54 21.95 -22.82
N MET A 199 -12.69 21.25 -21.72
CA MET A 199 -12.68 21.85 -20.39
C MET A 199 -11.74 21.10 -19.46
N ARG A 200 -11.04 21.85 -18.61
CA ARG A 200 -10.17 21.34 -17.54
C ARG A 200 -10.44 22.10 -16.26
N ASP A 201 -10.48 21.37 -15.17
CA ASP A 201 -10.66 21.98 -13.85
C ASP A 201 -10.20 20.99 -12.76
N SER A 202 -10.41 21.33 -11.49
CA SER A 202 -10.07 20.49 -10.36
C SER A 202 -11.12 20.63 -9.25
N ILE A 203 -11.27 19.57 -8.46
CA ILE A 203 -12.11 19.53 -7.28
C ILE A 203 -11.29 19.09 -6.07
N PHE A 204 -11.46 19.78 -4.94
CA PHE A 204 -10.83 19.38 -3.70
C PHE A 204 -11.59 18.23 -3.05
N CYS A 205 -10.89 17.12 -2.77
CA CYS A 205 -11.43 15.96 -2.08
C CYS A 205 -10.89 15.95 -0.64
N GLY A 206 -11.69 16.47 0.30
CA GLY A 206 -11.33 16.47 1.73
C GLY A 206 -11.42 15.07 2.34
N ARG A 207 -10.52 14.74 3.29
CA ARG A 207 -10.49 13.44 3.96
C ARG A 207 -11.84 13.09 4.59
N ASN A 208 -12.24 11.82 4.45
CA ASN A 208 -13.47 11.25 4.99
C ASN A 208 -14.76 11.98 4.52
N ASN A 209 -14.67 12.76 3.44
CA ASN A 209 -15.80 13.50 2.89
C ASN A 209 -16.19 12.96 1.51
N LEU A 210 -17.45 13.16 1.16
CA LEU A 210 -17.95 13.00 -0.20
C LEU A 210 -17.88 14.36 -0.91
N SER A 211 -17.11 14.43 -2.00
CA SER A 211 -17.10 15.57 -2.92
C SER A 211 -18.02 15.28 -4.09
N ILE A 212 -18.80 16.28 -4.52
CA ILE A 212 -19.76 16.11 -5.64
C ILE A 212 -19.28 16.96 -6.82
N LEU A 213 -19.01 16.32 -7.94
CA LEU A 213 -18.68 16.95 -9.21
C LEU A 213 -19.88 16.86 -10.16
N ASN A 214 -20.43 18.01 -10.52
CA ASN A 214 -21.52 18.10 -11.49
C ASN A 214 -20.99 18.64 -12.82
N ILE A 215 -21.16 17.89 -13.90
CA ILE A 215 -20.81 18.28 -15.26
C ILE A 215 -22.08 18.29 -16.08
N GLN A 216 -22.37 19.45 -16.65
CA GLN A 216 -23.49 19.67 -17.57
C GLN A 216 -22.95 19.84 -19.00
N TRP A 217 -23.59 19.18 -19.97
CA TRP A 217 -23.16 19.16 -21.37
C TRP A 217 -24.30 19.12 -22.38
#